data_e593d3e7acf3b761f60a67beddcd4a7e
#
_entry.id   e593d3e7acf3b761f60a67beddcd4a7e
#
_cell.length_a   1.000
_cell.length_b   1.000
_cell.length_c   1.000
_cell.angle_alpha   90.00
_cell.angle_beta   90.00
_cell.angle_gamma   90.00
#
_symmetry.space_group_name_H-M   'P 1'
#
loop_
_entity.id
_entity.type
_entity.pdbx_description
1 polymer ?
#
loop_
_entity_poly.entity_id
_entity_poly.type
_entity_poly.pdbx_seq_one_letter_code
_entity_poly.pdbx_strand_id
1 'polypeptide(L)'
;MINVNFGNDRRWQIQVNQANRVYGATSPGAIGAGDGRKGEWSLATDLLAFGLSNQPDRAAVVCDDVELSFRQVHWRANRLAGYFDELGLKPGDRVALLAKNEYQYLEIQVACMRRGLILVPLNFRLAVPELAYIISDCDPSLLIVSRELVSSSDDLKISCLILDDAYEQMVVGEDDKPLVQIDLSADCTILYTSGTTGRPKGAVLTNQSLYARLNANFFEYQISPGDIFLQCLPLFHIASNVSYSYTYAGATNVFLKDFHPLAVLDLVERHEVSTALLVPTMINAVIHQPEVARADLLSLKKIAYGASPMPPSVLASAIETFRCEFLQLYGMTETSAATVLRPEHHNPEARPDLLASAGQAGVGMEVRVVDDDDHEVPLGDVGEIVCCGEAVMRAYWGNADASTAALKGGWMHTGDMGYCDSEGFYFITDRKKDMIVSGGENIYPREVEDALFEHADILEAAVIGIPSEKWGEQVHAILVAENGKELDPGEVLTFARERLAGYKVPKSVEISPGLPKNATGKVLKTELRQLYWQDHDRSVS
;
A
#
# COMPACT_ATOMS: atom_id res chain seq x y z
N MET A 1 -16.68 24.54 -15.88
CA MET A 1 -15.58 25.52 -16.02
C MET A 1 -15.19 25.93 -14.62
N ILE A 2 -14.03 25.53 -14.19
CA ILE A 2 -13.46 25.90 -12.88
C ILE A 2 -12.64 27.18 -13.13
N ASN A 3 -13.07 28.30 -12.54
CA ASN A 3 -12.28 29.53 -12.54
C ASN A 3 -11.28 29.47 -11.40
N VAL A 4 -10.01 29.35 -11.73
CA VAL A 4 -8.90 29.42 -10.78
C VAL A 4 -8.42 30.86 -10.73
N ASN A 5 -8.54 31.52 -9.59
CA ASN A 5 -8.07 32.89 -9.38
C ASN A 5 -6.74 32.83 -8.59
N PHE A 6 -5.67 33.32 -9.20
CA PHE A 6 -4.34 33.37 -8.58
C PHE A 6 -4.21 34.68 -7.78
N GLY A 7 -4.30 34.60 -6.46
CA GLY A 7 -3.87 35.68 -5.58
C GLY A 7 -2.40 35.51 -5.15
N ASN A 8 -1.70 36.60 -4.89
CA ASN A 8 -0.27 36.66 -4.59
C ASN A 8 0.16 36.03 -3.25
N ASP A 9 -0.69 35.26 -2.59
CA ASP A 9 -0.38 34.53 -1.37
C ASP A 9 -0.53 33.02 -1.64
N ARG A 10 0.56 32.27 -1.56
CA ARG A 10 0.65 30.83 -1.92
C ARG A 10 -0.08 29.92 -0.93
N ARG A 11 -1.36 30.18 -0.66
CA ARG A 11 -2.25 29.26 0.07
C ARG A 11 -3.43 28.92 -0.82
N TRP A 12 -3.56 27.64 -1.14
CA TRP A 12 -4.69 27.10 -1.87
C TRP A 12 -5.95 27.15 -1.00
N GLN A 13 -6.92 27.97 -1.37
CA GLN A 13 -8.30 27.85 -0.86
C GLN A 13 -9.18 27.26 -1.95
N ILE A 14 -9.56 26.00 -1.79
CA ILE A 14 -10.59 25.36 -2.63
C ILE A 14 -11.94 25.77 -2.06
N GLN A 15 -12.68 26.63 -2.76
CA GLN A 15 -14.11 26.87 -2.46
C GLN A 15 -14.93 25.70 -3.00
N VAL A 16 -15.32 24.76 -2.13
CA VAL A 16 -16.21 23.64 -2.42
C VAL A 16 -17.67 24.12 -2.42
N ASN A 17 -18.07 24.91 -3.41
CA ASN A 17 -19.46 25.42 -3.49
C ASN A 17 -20.28 24.89 -4.69
N GLN A 18 -19.80 23.89 -5.45
CA GLN A 18 -20.57 23.34 -6.58
C GLN A 18 -20.68 21.82 -6.67
N ALA A 19 -20.06 21.05 -5.78
CA ALA A 19 -20.18 19.58 -5.77
C ALA A 19 -21.56 19.08 -5.30
N ASN A 20 -22.33 19.90 -4.59
CA ASN A 20 -23.62 19.49 -3.99
C ASN A 20 -24.81 19.46 -4.99
N ARG A 21 -24.61 19.65 -6.28
CA ARG A 21 -25.72 19.64 -7.27
C ARG A 21 -25.82 18.40 -8.15
N VAL A 22 -24.85 17.50 -8.09
CA VAL A 22 -24.84 16.30 -8.96
C VAL A 22 -25.37 15.05 -8.24
N TYR A 23 -25.30 15.01 -6.94
CA TYR A 23 -25.86 13.91 -6.14
C TYR A 23 -26.97 14.47 -5.29
N GLY A 24 -28.22 14.08 -5.55
CA GLY A 24 -29.42 14.48 -4.80
C GLY A 24 -29.46 13.99 -3.35
N ALA A 25 -28.36 14.09 -2.63
CA ALA A 25 -28.28 13.83 -1.21
C ALA A 25 -28.68 15.10 -0.44
N THR A 26 -29.74 15.02 0.34
CA THR A 26 -30.05 15.98 1.39
C THR A 26 -28.81 16.09 2.27
N SER A 27 -28.21 17.26 2.30
CA SER A 27 -27.03 17.58 3.10
C SER A 27 -27.18 17.06 4.53
N PRO A 28 -26.21 16.35 5.12
CA PRO A 28 -26.06 16.34 6.55
C PRO A 28 -25.90 17.79 7.00
N GLY A 29 -26.64 18.21 8.01
CA GLY A 29 -26.86 19.60 8.40
C GLY A 29 -25.61 20.45 8.28
N ALA A 30 -25.77 21.66 7.72
CA ALA A 30 -24.74 22.65 7.55
C ALA A 30 -23.83 22.69 8.81
N ILE A 31 -22.56 22.40 8.62
CA ILE A 31 -21.54 22.65 9.65
C ILE A 31 -21.52 24.16 9.84
N GLY A 32 -22.14 24.60 10.95
CA GLY A 32 -22.21 26.00 11.31
C GLY A 32 -20.78 26.57 11.39
N ALA A 33 -20.58 27.75 10.81
CA ALA A 33 -19.39 28.55 11.02
C ALA A 33 -19.26 28.81 12.53
N GLY A 34 -18.47 27.97 13.21
CA GLY A 34 -18.19 28.06 14.62
C GLY A 34 -17.35 29.30 14.91
N ASP A 35 -17.77 30.05 15.87
CA ASP A 35 -17.11 31.17 16.51
C ASP A 35 -15.69 30.74 16.98
N GLY A 36 -14.69 31.24 16.30
CA GLY A 36 -13.22 31.25 16.52
C GLY A 36 -12.56 30.62 17.76
N ARG A 37 -13.06 29.49 18.30
CA ARG A 37 -12.39 28.73 19.36
C ARG A 37 -11.41 27.74 18.75
N LYS A 38 -10.13 28.00 18.94
CA LYS A 38 -9.05 27.05 18.67
C LYS A 38 -9.32 25.77 19.48
N GLY A 39 -9.62 24.65 18.82
CA GLY A 39 -9.72 23.33 19.43
C GLY A 39 -10.97 22.51 19.10
N GLU A 40 -12.01 23.06 18.47
CA GLU A 40 -13.19 22.27 18.04
C GLU A 40 -13.08 21.90 16.55
N TRP A 41 -12.17 21.00 16.21
CA TRP A 41 -12.11 20.42 14.88
C TRP A 41 -12.99 19.19 14.80
N SER A 42 -13.78 19.16 13.76
CA SER A 42 -14.79 18.20 13.41
C SER A 42 -14.41 16.76 13.78
N LEU A 43 -15.23 16.17 14.59
CA LEU A 43 -15.25 14.75 14.83
C LEU A 43 -15.62 14.05 13.50
N ALA A 44 -14.78 13.15 13.03
CA ALA A 44 -15.07 12.37 11.83
C ALA A 44 -16.24 11.42 12.12
N THR A 45 -17.03 11.15 11.11
CA THR A 45 -18.03 10.10 11.20
C THR A 45 -17.35 8.73 11.13
N ASP A 46 -17.89 7.74 11.85
CA ASP A 46 -17.49 6.34 11.83
C ASP A 46 -17.40 5.78 10.39
N LEU A 47 -16.50 4.83 10.14
CA LEU A 47 -16.31 4.18 8.83
C LEU A 47 -17.60 3.59 8.24
N LEU A 48 -18.52 3.13 9.10
CA LEU A 48 -19.78 2.51 8.68
C LEU A 48 -20.92 3.53 8.46
N ALA A 49 -20.71 4.81 8.80
CA ALA A 49 -21.80 5.79 8.90
C ALA A 49 -22.62 5.91 7.60
N PHE A 50 -21.97 5.99 6.45
CA PHE A 50 -22.65 6.13 5.17
C PHE A 50 -23.47 4.87 4.82
N GLY A 51 -22.84 3.67 4.94
CA GLY A 51 -23.50 2.40 4.67
C GLY A 51 -24.71 2.16 5.57
N LEU A 52 -24.57 2.41 6.88
CA LEU A 52 -25.67 2.29 7.85
C LEU A 52 -26.83 3.23 7.53
N SER A 53 -26.55 4.47 7.16
CA SER A 53 -27.59 5.46 6.90
C SER A 53 -28.35 5.24 5.62
N ASN A 54 -27.69 4.69 4.59
CA ASN A 54 -28.25 4.64 3.24
C ASN A 54 -28.60 3.22 2.77
N GLN A 55 -27.86 2.19 3.22
CA GLN A 55 -28.02 0.81 2.76
C GLN A 55 -27.60 -0.20 3.86
N PRO A 56 -28.25 -0.19 5.04
CA PRO A 56 -27.80 -0.95 6.22
C PRO A 56 -27.74 -2.47 6.00
N ASP A 57 -28.58 -2.99 5.12
CA ASP A 57 -28.71 -4.43 4.87
C ASP A 57 -27.86 -4.91 3.67
N ARG A 58 -27.15 -3.97 2.99
CA ARG A 58 -26.17 -4.34 1.96
C ARG A 58 -24.94 -4.98 2.61
N ALA A 59 -24.32 -5.93 1.90
CA ALA A 59 -23.05 -6.51 2.30
C ALA A 59 -21.97 -5.41 2.44
N ALA A 60 -21.34 -5.33 3.61
CA ALA A 60 -20.15 -4.51 3.84
C ALA A 60 -18.89 -5.33 3.56
N VAL A 61 -18.92 -6.63 3.87
CA VAL A 61 -17.79 -7.54 3.66
C VAL A 61 -18.29 -8.94 3.33
N VAL A 62 -17.59 -9.57 2.38
CA VAL A 62 -17.72 -10.98 2.01
C VAL A 62 -16.34 -11.63 2.16
N CYS A 63 -16.29 -12.79 2.81
CA CYS A 63 -15.05 -13.56 2.97
C CYS A 63 -15.42 -15.05 3.05
N ASP A 64 -14.96 -15.85 2.09
CA ASP A 64 -15.38 -17.23 1.91
C ASP A 64 -16.92 -17.34 1.84
N ASP A 65 -17.53 -18.13 2.73
CA ASP A 65 -18.99 -18.33 2.82
C ASP A 65 -19.69 -17.33 3.77
N VAL A 66 -18.95 -16.37 4.34
CA VAL A 66 -19.48 -15.39 5.27
C VAL A 66 -19.73 -14.06 4.56
N GLU A 67 -20.98 -13.60 4.66
CA GLU A 67 -21.40 -12.27 4.22
C GLU A 67 -21.99 -11.51 5.40
N LEU A 68 -21.46 -10.30 5.70
CA LEU A 68 -21.98 -9.45 6.75
C LEU A 68 -22.41 -8.11 6.18
N SER A 69 -23.64 -7.70 6.51
CA SER A 69 -24.16 -6.39 6.14
C SER A 69 -23.52 -5.26 6.99
N PHE A 70 -23.66 -4.00 6.55
CA PHE A 70 -23.25 -2.84 7.34
C PHE A 70 -23.86 -2.85 8.74
N ARG A 71 -25.13 -3.22 8.87
CA ARG A 71 -25.83 -3.36 10.15
C ARG A 71 -25.20 -4.45 11.03
N GLN A 72 -24.90 -5.61 10.46
CA GLN A 72 -24.30 -6.69 11.22
C GLN A 72 -22.87 -6.34 11.67
N VAL A 73 -22.05 -5.76 10.80
CA VAL A 73 -20.71 -5.27 11.19
C VAL A 73 -20.81 -4.21 12.29
N HIS A 74 -21.79 -3.31 12.23
CA HIS A 74 -22.04 -2.31 13.28
C HIS A 74 -22.36 -2.94 14.64
N TRP A 75 -23.28 -3.91 14.68
CA TRP A 75 -23.63 -4.60 15.93
C TRP A 75 -22.45 -5.36 16.51
N ARG A 76 -21.75 -6.12 15.68
CA ARG A 76 -20.56 -6.89 16.07
C ARG A 76 -19.45 -5.98 16.61
N ALA A 77 -19.17 -4.87 15.94
CA ALA A 77 -18.20 -3.87 16.40
C ALA A 77 -18.61 -3.21 17.73
N ASN A 78 -19.91 -2.94 17.96
CA ASN A 78 -20.39 -2.42 19.23
C ASN A 78 -20.20 -3.42 20.39
N ARG A 79 -20.51 -4.69 20.15
CA ARG A 79 -20.32 -5.76 21.15
C ARG A 79 -18.85 -5.96 21.48
N LEU A 80 -17.99 -5.98 20.45
CA LEU A 80 -16.53 -6.05 20.64
C LEU A 80 -15.98 -4.83 21.39
N ALA A 81 -16.47 -3.62 21.09
CA ALA A 81 -16.13 -2.41 21.82
C ALA A 81 -16.56 -2.48 23.28
N GLY A 82 -17.75 -3.08 23.57
CA GLY A 82 -18.20 -3.38 24.94
C GLY A 82 -17.26 -4.35 25.66
N TYR A 83 -16.80 -5.39 24.99
CA TYR A 83 -15.83 -6.34 25.54
C TYR A 83 -14.48 -5.66 25.87
N PHE A 84 -14.02 -4.73 25.05
CA PHE A 84 -12.83 -3.93 25.36
C PHE A 84 -13.00 -3.10 26.64
N ASP A 85 -14.21 -2.57 26.88
CA ASP A 85 -14.54 -1.88 28.15
C ASP A 85 -14.50 -2.82 29.34
N GLU A 86 -15.03 -4.04 29.22
CA GLU A 86 -15.02 -5.06 30.27
C GLU A 86 -13.59 -5.48 30.62
N LEU A 87 -12.68 -5.54 29.63
CA LEU A 87 -11.25 -5.75 29.86
C LEU A 87 -10.53 -4.54 30.48
N GLY A 88 -11.21 -3.39 30.55
CA GLY A 88 -10.67 -2.16 31.13
C GLY A 88 -9.70 -1.41 30.21
N LEU A 89 -9.70 -1.69 28.90
CA LEU A 89 -8.87 -0.98 27.92
C LEU A 89 -9.22 0.52 27.88
N LYS A 90 -8.21 1.36 27.69
CA LYS A 90 -8.33 2.82 27.68
C LYS A 90 -7.94 3.39 26.32
N PRO A 91 -8.47 4.57 25.93
CA PRO A 91 -7.99 5.28 24.76
C PRO A 91 -6.45 5.39 24.75
N GLY A 92 -5.84 5.07 23.61
CA GLY A 92 -4.39 5.00 23.43
C GLY A 92 -3.77 3.63 23.74
N ASP A 93 -4.50 2.67 24.31
CA ASP A 93 -4.03 1.30 24.44
C ASP A 93 -3.92 0.63 23.07
N ARG A 94 -2.94 -0.25 22.91
CA ARG A 94 -2.68 -0.97 21.66
C ARG A 94 -3.36 -2.33 21.70
N VAL A 95 -4.04 -2.64 20.59
CA VAL A 95 -4.61 -3.96 20.32
C VAL A 95 -3.87 -4.55 19.12
N ALA A 96 -3.09 -5.60 19.35
CA ALA A 96 -2.41 -6.31 18.28
C ALA A 96 -3.38 -7.29 17.59
N LEU A 97 -3.27 -7.44 16.27
CA LEU A 97 -4.09 -8.36 15.47
C LEU A 97 -3.21 -9.24 14.60
N LEU A 98 -3.18 -10.54 14.89
CA LEU A 98 -2.48 -11.56 14.11
C LEU A 98 -3.50 -12.42 13.36
N ALA A 99 -3.81 -12.01 12.13
CA ALA A 99 -4.82 -12.66 11.30
C ALA A 99 -4.49 -12.57 9.81
N LYS A 100 -5.02 -13.50 9.02
CA LYS A 100 -5.07 -13.39 7.56
C LYS A 100 -6.14 -12.38 7.12
N ASN A 101 -6.46 -12.33 5.83
CA ASN A 101 -7.55 -11.49 5.33
C ASN A 101 -8.90 -12.10 5.73
N GLU A 102 -9.38 -11.79 6.92
CA GLU A 102 -10.63 -12.27 7.48
C GLU A 102 -11.61 -11.11 7.67
N TYR A 103 -12.94 -11.39 7.58
CA TYR A 103 -13.97 -10.37 7.72
C TYR A 103 -13.92 -9.65 9.07
N GLN A 104 -13.40 -10.31 10.11
CA GLN A 104 -13.24 -9.72 11.45
C GLN A 104 -12.31 -8.51 11.47
N TYR A 105 -11.39 -8.37 10.50
CA TYR A 105 -10.54 -7.18 10.39
C TYR A 105 -11.35 -5.89 10.41
N LEU A 106 -12.48 -5.87 9.67
CA LEU A 106 -13.31 -4.68 9.57
C LEU A 106 -13.97 -4.31 10.90
N GLU A 107 -14.57 -5.27 11.59
CA GLU A 107 -15.24 -5.03 12.87
C GLU A 107 -14.25 -4.67 13.99
N ILE A 108 -13.05 -5.28 13.98
CA ILE A 108 -11.98 -4.99 14.93
C ILE A 108 -11.46 -3.55 14.74
N GLN A 109 -11.19 -3.13 13.49
CA GLN A 109 -10.79 -1.76 13.18
C GLN A 109 -11.82 -0.75 13.68
N VAL A 110 -13.10 -1.00 13.37
CA VAL A 110 -14.21 -0.13 13.80
C VAL A 110 -14.33 -0.09 15.32
N ALA A 111 -14.25 -1.23 16.01
CA ALA A 111 -14.31 -1.31 17.46
C ALA A 111 -13.16 -0.55 18.14
N CYS A 112 -11.93 -0.71 17.62
CA CYS A 112 -10.76 0.02 18.09
C CYS A 112 -10.96 1.55 17.93
N MET A 113 -11.39 2.00 16.75
CA MET A 113 -11.63 3.42 16.50
C MET A 113 -12.70 3.99 17.44
N ARG A 114 -13.81 3.27 17.69
CA ARG A 114 -14.89 3.67 18.60
C ARG A 114 -14.43 3.84 20.05
N ARG A 115 -13.37 3.13 20.44
CA ARG A 115 -12.82 3.18 21.80
C ARG A 115 -11.54 4.01 21.90
N GLY A 116 -11.08 4.62 20.79
CA GLY A 116 -9.81 5.34 20.75
C GLY A 116 -8.60 4.45 21.00
N LEU A 117 -8.72 3.15 20.69
CA LEU A 117 -7.63 2.18 20.76
C LEU A 117 -6.79 2.23 19.49
N ILE A 118 -5.53 1.85 19.61
CA ILE A 118 -4.60 1.82 18.48
C ILE A 118 -4.49 0.38 17.98
N LEU A 119 -4.95 0.12 16.75
CA LEU A 119 -4.79 -1.19 16.12
C LEU A 119 -3.36 -1.38 15.63
N VAL A 120 -2.76 -2.55 15.94
CA VAL A 120 -1.44 -2.95 15.48
C VAL A 120 -1.58 -4.25 14.68
N PRO A 121 -1.84 -4.18 13.37
CA PRO A 121 -1.92 -5.39 12.54
C PRO A 121 -0.54 -5.99 12.38
N LEU A 122 -0.43 -7.29 12.66
CA LEU A 122 0.82 -8.04 12.61
C LEU A 122 0.93 -8.84 11.31
N ASN A 123 2.10 -8.84 10.72
CA ASN A 123 2.40 -9.69 9.57
C ASN A 123 2.50 -11.17 10.00
N PHE A 124 1.50 -11.96 9.68
CA PHE A 124 1.40 -13.38 10.04
C PHE A 124 2.46 -14.29 9.39
N ARG A 125 3.25 -13.74 8.45
CA ARG A 125 4.35 -14.46 7.78
C ARG A 125 5.69 -14.30 8.51
N LEU A 126 5.75 -13.44 9.53
CA LEU A 126 6.95 -13.23 10.33
C LEU A 126 7.21 -14.46 11.24
N ALA A 127 8.48 -14.71 11.49
CA ALA A 127 8.88 -15.71 12.48
C ALA A 127 8.54 -15.22 13.90
N VAL A 128 8.35 -16.16 14.83
CA VAL A 128 7.99 -15.87 16.23
C VAL A 128 8.93 -14.84 16.90
N PRO A 129 10.28 -14.88 16.72
CA PRO A 129 11.17 -13.86 17.28
C PRO A 129 10.91 -12.44 16.75
N GLU A 130 10.49 -12.30 15.48
CA GLU A 130 10.15 -11.01 14.87
C GLU A 130 8.82 -10.48 15.42
N LEU A 131 7.82 -11.36 15.56
CA LEU A 131 6.55 -11.02 16.22
C LEU A 131 6.78 -10.62 17.67
N ALA A 132 7.62 -11.34 18.42
CA ALA A 132 7.97 -11.00 19.80
C ALA A 132 8.65 -9.63 19.91
N TYR A 133 9.52 -9.28 18.95
CA TYR A 133 10.10 -7.94 18.89
C TYR A 133 9.02 -6.87 18.74
N ILE A 134 8.08 -7.01 17.79
CA ILE A 134 7.01 -6.05 17.55
C ILE A 134 6.10 -5.92 18.78
N ILE A 135 5.72 -7.05 19.39
CA ILE A 135 4.91 -7.07 20.63
C ILE A 135 5.63 -6.35 21.76
N SER A 136 6.95 -6.58 21.92
CA SER A 136 7.75 -5.88 22.94
C SER A 136 7.89 -4.39 22.67
N ASP A 137 7.93 -3.96 21.39
CA ASP A 137 8.10 -2.57 20.99
C ASP A 137 6.81 -1.77 21.16
N CYS A 138 5.66 -2.32 20.73
CA CYS A 138 4.37 -1.62 20.86
C CYS A 138 3.63 -1.89 22.18
N ASP A 139 4.05 -2.87 22.97
CA ASP A 139 3.48 -3.23 24.29
C ASP A 139 1.93 -3.24 24.27
N PRO A 140 1.28 -4.14 23.52
CA PRO A 140 -0.15 -4.14 23.39
C PRO A 140 -0.83 -4.72 24.62
N SER A 141 -2.01 -4.18 24.97
CA SER A 141 -2.82 -4.65 26.09
C SER A 141 -3.58 -5.94 25.78
N LEU A 142 -3.80 -6.23 24.48
CA LEU A 142 -4.51 -7.39 23.99
C LEU A 142 -3.92 -7.84 22.64
N LEU A 143 -3.80 -9.17 22.45
CA LEU A 143 -3.58 -9.78 21.15
C LEU A 143 -4.87 -10.46 20.68
N ILE A 144 -5.37 -10.09 19.52
CA ILE A 144 -6.42 -10.82 18.81
C ILE A 144 -5.75 -11.72 17.78
N VAL A 145 -6.09 -13.00 17.73
CA VAL A 145 -5.42 -13.98 16.88
C VAL A 145 -6.40 -14.91 16.17
N SER A 146 -6.20 -15.12 14.85
CA SER A 146 -6.94 -16.15 14.10
C SER A 146 -6.68 -17.54 14.67
N ARG A 147 -7.70 -18.39 14.67
CA ARG A 147 -7.63 -19.79 15.17
C ARG A 147 -6.44 -20.56 14.55
N GLU A 148 -6.18 -20.38 13.25
CA GLU A 148 -5.10 -21.07 12.54
C GLU A 148 -3.69 -20.60 12.92
N LEU A 149 -3.56 -19.41 13.54
CA LEU A 149 -2.29 -18.78 13.91
C LEU A 149 -1.98 -18.83 15.41
N VAL A 150 -2.82 -19.51 16.20
CA VAL A 150 -2.68 -19.60 17.67
C VAL A 150 -1.30 -20.14 18.09
N SER A 151 -0.81 -21.17 17.39
CA SER A 151 0.52 -21.73 17.69
C SER A 151 1.68 -20.71 17.54
N SER A 152 1.51 -19.70 16.69
CA SER A 152 2.49 -18.62 16.56
C SER A 152 2.42 -17.59 17.70
N SER A 153 1.37 -17.62 18.51
CA SER A 153 1.17 -16.71 19.64
C SER A 153 1.53 -17.29 21.01
N ASP A 154 1.69 -18.61 21.13
CA ASP A 154 1.92 -19.32 22.40
C ASP A 154 3.14 -18.78 23.17
N ASP A 155 4.20 -18.42 22.47
CA ASP A 155 5.44 -17.88 23.06
C ASP A 155 5.41 -16.36 23.31
N LEU A 156 4.38 -15.64 22.87
CA LEU A 156 4.31 -14.18 22.96
C LEU A 156 3.94 -13.65 24.35
N LYS A 157 3.47 -14.54 25.26
CA LYS A 157 3.15 -14.26 26.68
C LYS A 157 2.24 -13.03 26.91
N ILE A 158 1.24 -12.87 26.09
CA ILE A 158 0.25 -11.80 26.15
C ILE A 158 -1.16 -12.38 26.27
N SER A 159 -2.09 -11.62 26.84
CA SER A 159 -3.51 -12.00 26.87
C SER A 159 -4.06 -12.07 25.44
N CYS A 160 -4.64 -13.21 25.06
CA CYS A 160 -5.14 -13.47 23.72
C CYS A 160 -6.66 -13.57 23.69
N LEU A 161 -7.27 -12.96 22.68
CA LEU A 161 -8.63 -13.23 22.22
C LEU A 161 -8.53 -13.99 20.91
N ILE A 162 -9.01 -15.25 20.91
CA ILE A 162 -8.96 -16.10 19.72
C ILE A 162 -10.21 -15.86 18.87
N LEU A 163 -10.05 -15.70 17.57
CA LEU A 163 -11.15 -15.62 16.60
C LEU A 163 -11.71 -17.04 16.35
N ASP A 164 -12.50 -17.51 17.30
CA ASP A 164 -13.11 -18.83 17.32
C ASP A 164 -14.62 -18.78 17.56
N ASP A 165 -15.25 -19.93 17.82
CA ASP A 165 -16.69 -20.01 18.06
C ASP A 165 -17.14 -19.22 19.30
N ALA A 166 -16.25 -19.06 20.31
CA ALA A 166 -16.56 -18.25 21.49
C ALA A 166 -16.56 -16.76 21.15
N TYR A 167 -15.59 -16.32 20.32
CA TYR A 167 -15.59 -14.96 19.78
C TYR A 167 -16.88 -14.71 18.98
N GLU A 168 -17.25 -15.61 18.08
CA GLU A 168 -18.48 -15.47 17.28
C GLU A 168 -19.73 -15.36 18.15
N GLN A 169 -19.85 -16.17 19.22
CA GLN A 169 -20.94 -16.06 20.18
C GLN A 169 -20.94 -14.74 20.96
N MET A 170 -19.77 -14.20 21.26
CA MET A 170 -19.62 -12.93 21.97
C MET A 170 -20.13 -11.75 21.13
N VAL A 171 -19.81 -11.74 19.82
CA VAL A 171 -20.13 -10.60 18.95
C VAL A 171 -21.47 -10.72 18.23
N VAL A 172 -22.15 -11.87 18.30
CA VAL A 172 -23.45 -12.09 17.67
C VAL A 172 -24.58 -11.39 18.45
N GLY A 173 -25.58 -10.88 17.73
CA GLY A 173 -26.79 -10.25 18.27
C GLY A 173 -26.85 -8.74 18.01
N GLU A 174 -28.06 -8.20 18.13
CA GLU A 174 -28.32 -6.78 17.89
C GLU A 174 -27.70 -5.91 19.00
N ASP A 175 -27.04 -4.82 18.60
CA ASP A 175 -26.53 -3.78 19.47
C ASP A 175 -26.52 -2.44 18.70
N ASP A 176 -27.67 -1.75 18.79
CA ASP A 176 -27.93 -0.48 18.07
C ASP A 176 -27.39 0.75 18.81
N LYS A 177 -26.27 0.62 19.55
CA LYS A 177 -25.62 1.80 20.12
C LYS A 177 -25.31 2.82 19.02
N PRO A 178 -25.51 4.12 19.31
CA PRO A 178 -25.25 5.16 18.32
C PRO A 178 -23.75 5.19 17.91
N LEU A 179 -23.52 5.65 16.69
CA LEU A 179 -22.16 5.90 16.19
C LEU A 179 -21.42 6.88 17.11
N VAL A 180 -20.14 6.61 17.33
CA VAL A 180 -19.25 7.45 18.12
C VAL A 180 -18.57 8.44 17.20
N GLN A 181 -18.41 9.65 17.68
CA GLN A 181 -17.57 10.64 17.02
C GLN A 181 -16.10 10.32 17.28
N ILE A 182 -15.29 10.32 16.22
CA ILE A 182 -13.89 9.93 16.28
C ILE A 182 -13.01 11.17 16.46
N ASP A 183 -12.12 11.14 17.45
CA ASP A 183 -11.11 12.20 17.63
C ASP A 183 -10.05 12.10 16.51
N LEU A 184 -10.02 13.09 15.64
CA LEU A 184 -9.10 13.13 14.51
C LEU A 184 -7.62 13.21 14.92
N SER A 185 -7.31 13.79 16.09
CA SER A 185 -5.93 13.93 16.56
C SER A 185 -5.36 12.66 17.20
N ALA A 186 -6.23 11.71 17.59
CA ALA A 186 -5.82 10.48 18.24
C ALA A 186 -5.12 9.51 17.25
N ASP A 187 -4.10 8.82 17.75
CA ASP A 187 -3.49 7.71 17.03
C ASP A 187 -4.51 6.56 16.88
N CYS A 188 -4.56 5.94 15.71
CA CYS A 188 -5.51 4.87 15.43
C CYS A 188 -4.87 3.57 14.94
N THR A 189 -3.70 3.64 14.34
CA THR A 189 -3.02 2.45 13.80
C THR A 189 -1.51 2.61 13.87
N ILE A 190 -0.80 1.52 14.17
CA ILE A 190 0.65 1.41 14.00
C ILE A 190 0.92 0.32 12.98
N LEU A 191 1.48 0.68 11.83
CA LEU A 191 1.85 -0.26 10.78
C LEU A 191 3.36 -0.49 10.80
N TYR A 192 3.78 -1.72 11.11
CA TYR A 192 5.19 -2.07 11.11
C TYR A 192 5.71 -2.32 9.70
N THR A 193 6.82 -1.65 9.36
CA THR A 193 7.52 -1.79 8.08
C THR A 193 8.87 -2.45 8.28
N SER A 194 9.36 -3.18 7.28
CA SER A 194 10.73 -3.71 7.27
C SER A 194 11.70 -2.53 7.15
N GLY A 195 12.23 -2.07 8.27
CA GLY A 195 13.16 -0.94 8.30
C GLY A 195 14.43 -1.21 7.48
N THR A 196 14.99 -0.13 6.93
CA THR A 196 16.28 -0.19 6.20
C THR A 196 17.46 -0.59 7.10
N THR A 197 17.28 -0.52 8.41
CA THR A 197 18.28 -0.81 9.46
C THR A 197 18.17 -2.23 10.04
N GLY A 198 17.36 -3.10 9.44
CA GLY A 198 17.19 -4.51 9.83
C GLY A 198 16.12 -4.78 10.90
N ARG A 199 15.67 -3.78 11.67
CA ARG A 199 14.56 -3.94 12.62
C ARG A 199 13.31 -3.24 12.12
N PRO A 200 12.11 -3.87 12.25
CA PRO A 200 10.85 -3.21 11.90
C PRO A 200 10.63 -1.90 12.65
N LYS A 201 10.04 -0.91 11.98
CA LYS A 201 9.63 0.36 12.57
C LYS A 201 8.11 0.51 12.46
N GLY A 202 7.45 0.94 13.53
CA GLY A 202 6.00 1.16 13.54
C GLY A 202 5.63 2.56 13.06
N ALA A 203 5.10 2.70 11.85
CA ALA A 203 4.56 3.98 11.35
C ALA A 203 3.22 4.28 12.02
N VAL A 204 3.12 5.40 12.73
CA VAL A 204 1.92 5.80 13.47
C VAL A 204 1.00 6.63 12.60
N LEU A 205 -0.23 6.17 12.44
CA LEU A 205 -1.31 6.90 11.78
C LEU A 205 -2.26 7.48 12.82
N THR A 206 -2.57 8.76 12.69
CA THR A 206 -3.69 9.38 13.39
C THR A 206 -5.00 9.14 12.63
N ASN A 207 -6.14 9.32 13.28
CA ASN A 207 -7.42 9.31 12.57
C ASN A 207 -7.46 10.36 11.45
N GLN A 208 -6.86 11.55 11.65
CA GLN A 208 -6.76 12.58 10.61
C GLN A 208 -6.01 12.04 9.38
N SER A 209 -4.83 11.44 9.58
CA SER A 209 -4.07 10.88 8.46
C SER A 209 -4.78 9.72 7.78
N LEU A 210 -5.48 8.87 8.56
CA LEU A 210 -6.31 7.80 7.99
C LEU A 210 -7.43 8.38 7.11
N TYR A 211 -8.22 9.33 7.62
CA TYR A 211 -9.31 9.94 6.83
C TYR A 211 -8.80 10.71 5.62
N ALA A 212 -7.62 11.36 5.69
CA ALA A 212 -6.99 11.98 4.53
C ALA A 212 -6.70 10.93 3.44
N ARG A 213 -6.19 9.74 3.84
CA ARG A 213 -5.96 8.60 2.93
C ARG A 213 -7.27 8.07 2.33
N LEU A 214 -8.32 7.91 3.16
CA LEU A 214 -9.62 7.43 2.69
C LEU A 214 -10.22 8.39 1.66
N ASN A 215 -10.14 9.70 1.91
CA ASN A 215 -10.62 10.71 0.99
C ASN A 215 -9.81 10.75 -0.31
N ALA A 216 -8.47 10.68 -0.23
CA ALA A 216 -7.62 10.59 -1.42
C ALA A 216 -7.98 9.37 -2.28
N ASN A 217 -8.12 8.20 -1.66
CA ASN A 217 -8.54 6.98 -2.36
C ASN A 217 -9.95 7.13 -2.95
N PHE A 218 -10.89 7.74 -2.23
CA PHE A 218 -12.24 7.97 -2.74
C PHE A 218 -12.21 8.72 -4.08
N PHE A 219 -11.38 9.78 -4.19
CA PHE A 219 -11.23 10.55 -5.42
C PHE A 219 -10.45 9.81 -6.50
N GLU A 220 -9.29 9.21 -6.16
CA GLU A 220 -8.40 8.57 -7.15
C GLU A 220 -9.03 7.30 -7.73
N TYR A 221 -9.70 6.49 -6.90
CA TYR A 221 -10.40 5.30 -7.36
C TYR A 221 -11.79 5.61 -7.93
N GLN A 222 -12.32 6.83 -7.71
CA GLN A 222 -13.68 7.23 -8.07
C GLN A 222 -14.73 6.27 -7.46
N ILE A 223 -14.59 5.97 -6.16
CA ILE A 223 -15.39 4.96 -5.47
C ILE A 223 -16.87 5.35 -5.46
N SER A 224 -17.72 4.40 -5.79
CA SER A 224 -19.18 4.52 -5.74
C SER A 224 -19.77 3.54 -4.73
N PRO A 225 -20.90 3.87 -4.06
CA PRO A 225 -21.56 2.94 -3.15
C PRO A 225 -22.00 1.62 -3.81
N GLY A 226 -22.11 1.61 -5.15
CA GLY A 226 -22.42 0.41 -5.92
C GLY A 226 -21.26 -0.53 -6.16
N ASP A 227 -20.03 -0.10 -5.89
CA ASP A 227 -18.84 -0.89 -6.19
C ASP A 227 -18.66 -2.10 -5.29
N ILE A 228 -17.95 -3.08 -5.84
CA ILE A 228 -17.50 -4.29 -5.13
C ILE A 228 -15.98 -4.38 -5.31
N PHE A 229 -15.26 -4.31 -4.20
CA PHE A 229 -13.81 -4.24 -4.17
C PHE A 229 -13.21 -5.58 -3.75
N LEU A 230 -12.30 -6.11 -4.56
CA LEU A 230 -11.55 -7.33 -4.24
C LEU A 230 -10.21 -6.98 -3.58
N GLN A 231 -10.08 -7.35 -2.32
CA GLN A 231 -8.87 -7.22 -1.52
C GLN A 231 -8.04 -8.51 -1.57
N CYS A 232 -7.00 -8.53 -2.40
CA CYS A 232 -6.05 -9.64 -2.49
C CYS A 232 -4.80 -9.43 -1.63
N LEU A 233 -4.43 -8.16 -1.38
CA LEU A 233 -3.24 -7.84 -0.59
C LEU A 233 -3.51 -8.02 0.90
N PRO A 234 -2.47 -8.36 1.70
CA PRO A 234 -2.65 -8.56 3.14
C PRO A 234 -3.21 -7.33 3.86
N LEU A 235 -4.24 -7.53 4.69
CA LEU A 235 -4.87 -6.48 5.49
C LEU A 235 -3.98 -5.93 6.62
N PHE A 236 -2.94 -6.64 7.01
CA PHE A 236 -1.95 -6.11 7.96
C PHE A 236 -1.06 -5.02 7.36
N HIS A 237 -1.16 -4.76 6.06
CA HIS A 237 -0.38 -3.77 5.33
C HIS A 237 -1.22 -2.53 5.00
N ILE A 238 -0.56 -1.47 4.49
CA ILE A 238 -1.20 -0.20 4.08
C ILE A 238 -2.38 -0.39 3.11
N ALA A 239 -2.43 -1.50 2.36
CA ALA A 239 -3.51 -1.83 1.45
C ALA A 239 -4.89 -1.93 2.15
N SER A 240 -4.95 -2.19 3.46
CA SER A 240 -6.18 -2.15 4.25
C SER A 240 -6.90 -0.79 4.15
N ASN A 241 -6.15 0.31 4.00
CA ASN A 241 -6.74 1.64 3.87
C ASN A 241 -7.60 1.77 2.62
N VAL A 242 -7.30 1.01 1.54
CA VAL A 242 -8.16 0.97 0.35
C VAL A 242 -9.48 0.28 0.67
N SER A 243 -9.46 -0.89 1.34
CA SER A 243 -10.69 -1.56 1.83
C SER A 243 -11.53 -0.64 2.72
N TYR A 244 -10.89 0.09 3.64
CA TYR A 244 -11.60 1.03 4.50
C TYR A 244 -12.21 2.20 3.72
N SER A 245 -11.60 2.61 2.60
CA SER A 245 -12.16 3.63 1.71
C SER A 245 -13.46 3.15 1.05
N TYR A 246 -13.51 1.89 0.61
CA TYR A 246 -14.72 1.27 0.06
C TYR A 246 -15.80 1.12 1.14
N THR A 247 -15.43 0.69 2.35
CA THR A 247 -16.37 0.66 3.48
C THR A 247 -16.92 2.05 3.80
N TYR A 248 -16.06 3.06 3.87
CA TYR A 248 -16.43 4.45 4.14
C TYR A 248 -17.39 5.02 3.09
N ALA A 249 -17.23 4.63 1.84
CA ALA A 249 -18.12 4.97 0.73
C ALA A 249 -19.44 4.15 0.72
N GLY A 250 -19.61 3.15 1.58
CA GLY A 250 -20.77 2.26 1.59
C GLY A 250 -20.71 1.14 0.52
N ALA A 251 -19.54 0.87 -0.03
CA ALA A 251 -19.30 -0.19 -1.01
C ALA A 251 -18.98 -1.52 -0.31
N THR A 252 -19.07 -2.62 -1.06
CA THR A 252 -18.82 -3.99 -0.57
C THR A 252 -17.35 -4.36 -0.73
N ASN A 253 -16.75 -4.97 0.29
CA ASN A 253 -15.42 -5.58 0.21
C ASN A 253 -15.54 -7.10 0.05
N VAL A 254 -14.78 -7.70 -0.85
CA VAL A 254 -14.57 -9.14 -0.98
C VAL A 254 -13.13 -9.44 -0.57
N PHE A 255 -12.93 -10.23 0.47
CA PHE A 255 -11.60 -10.56 0.99
C PHE A 255 -11.15 -11.92 0.49
N LEU A 256 -9.98 -11.97 -0.14
CA LEU A 256 -9.29 -13.18 -0.49
C LEU A 256 -8.21 -13.48 0.56
N LYS A 257 -8.35 -14.60 1.30
CA LYS A 257 -7.44 -14.98 2.39
C LYS A 257 -5.99 -15.19 1.93
N ASP A 258 -5.85 -16.00 0.89
CA ASP A 258 -4.56 -16.32 0.29
C ASP A 258 -4.65 -16.12 -1.23
N PHE A 259 -3.71 -15.40 -1.80
CA PHE A 259 -3.70 -15.14 -3.23
C PHE A 259 -3.49 -16.43 -4.04
N HIS A 260 -4.40 -16.64 -4.98
CA HIS A 260 -4.24 -17.62 -6.05
C HIS A 260 -4.85 -17.02 -7.34
N PRO A 261 -4.16 -17.08 -8.50
CA PRO A 261 -4.61 -16.38 -9.70
C PRO A 261 -6.00 -16.83 -10.18
N LEU A 262 -6.33 -18.13 -10.09
CA LEU A 262 -7.66 -18.64 -10.46
C LEU A 262 -8.76 -18.20 -9.47
N ALA A 263 -8.42 -18.05 -8.19
CA ALA A 263 -9.38 -17.54 -7.20
C ALA A 263 -9.74 -16.06 -7.47
N VAL A 264 -8.80 -15.27 -7.99
CA VAL A 264 -9.10 -13.89 -8.42
C VAL A 264 -10.15 -13.89 -9.52
N LEU A 265 -9.98 -14.73 -10.56
CA LEU A 265 -10.94 -14.84 -11.67
C LEU A 265 -12.32 -15.31 -11.19
N ASP A 266 -12.37 -16.36 -10.35
CA ASP A 266 -13.61 -16.89 -9.77
C ASP A 266 -14.35 -15.85 -8.93
N LEU A 267 -13.64 -15.10 -8.07
CA LEU A 267 -14.26 -14.07 -7.24
C LEU A 267 -14.74 -12.88 -8.05
N VAL A 268 -14.04 -12.49 -9.12
CA VAL A 268 -14.49 -11.43 -10.03
C VAL A 268 -15.80 -11.81 -10.68
N GLU A 269 -15.91 -13.03 -11.21
CA GLU A 269 -17.11 -13.52 -11.86
C GLU A 269 -18.26 -13.72 -10.84
N ARG A 270 -18.00 -14.43 -9.71
CA ARG A 270 -19.01 -14.78 -8.72
C ARG A 270 -19.65 -13.58 -8.02
N HIS A 271 -18.85 -12.58 -7.70
CA HIS A 271 -19.28 -11.42 -6.93
C HIS A 271 -19.42 -10.14 -7.77
N GLU A 272 -19.29 -10.23 -9.10
CA GLU A 272 -19.34 -9.07 -10.00
C GLU A 272 -18.41 -7.94 -9.54
N VAL A 273 -17.16 -8.29 -9.19
CA VAL A 273 -16.17 -7.34 -8.67
C VAL A 273 -15.94 -6.21 -9.66
N SER A 274 -16.04 -4.96 -9.19
CA SER A 274 -15.82 -3.77 -10.02
C SER A 274 -14.39 -3.25 -9.97
N THR A 275 -13.67 -3.47 -8.86
CA THR A 275 -12.28 -3.03 -8.68
C THR A 275 -11.47 -4.06 -7.92
N ALA A 276 -10.24 -4.33 -8.40
CA ALA A 276 -9.27 -5.17 -7.69
C ALA A 276 -7.99 -4.39 -7.40
N LEU A 277 -7.35 -4.66 -6.25
CA LEU A 277 -6.02 -4.15 -5.93
C LEU A 277 -5.03 -5.32 -5.96
N LEU A 278 -4.07 -5.24 -6.88
CA LEU A 278 -3.08 -6.29 -7.13
C LEU A 278 -1.67 -5.68 -7.14
N VAL A 279 -0.65 -6.48 -6.85
CA VAL A 279 0.73 -6.10 -7.13
C VAL A 279 1.17 -6.60 -8.52
N PRO A 280 2.21 -6.02 -9.14
CA PRO A 280 2.66 -6.42 -10.48
C PRO A 280 2.86 -7.93 -10.67
N THR A 281 3.43 -8.61 -9.68
CA THR A 281 3.61 -10.08 -9.73
C THR A 281 2.29 -10.86 -9.70
N MET A 282 1.27 -10.36 -9.02
CA MET A 282 -0.07 -10.96 -9.04
C MET A 282 -0.75 -10.76 -10.39
N ILE A 283 -0.66 -9.56 -10.96
CA ILE A 283 -1.17 -9.25 -12.30
C ILE A 283 -0.52 -10.19 -13.32
N ASN A 284 0.82 -10.29 -13.27
CA ASN A 284 1.56 -11.19 -14.15
C ASN A 284 1.12 -12.64 -14.01
N ALA A 285 0.91 -13.12 -12.77
CA ALA A 285 0.43 -14.47 -12.52
C ALA A 285 -0.99 -14.73 -13.06
N VAL A 286 -1.89 -13.73 -13.04
CA VAL A 286 -3.26 -13.88 -13.55
C VAL A 286 -3.29 -13.87 -15.08
N ILE A 287 -2.58 -12.95 -15.74
CA ILE A 287 -2.59 -12.86 -17.22
C ILE A 287 -2.03 -14.10 -17.90
N HIS A 288 -1.15 -14.85 -17.21
CA HIS A 288 -0.58 -16.10 -17.72
C HIS A 288 -1.47 -17.34 -17.47
N GLN A 289 -2.65 -17.19 -16.85
CA GLN A 289 -3.59 -18.30 -16.70
C GLN A 289 -4.40 -18.50 -17.99
N PRO A 290 -4.44 -19.72 -18.56
CA PRO A 290 -5.27 -19.99 -19.74
C PRO A 290 -6.76 -19.68 -19.52
N GLU A 291 -7.22 -19.76 -18.29
CA GLU A 291 -8.61 -19.51 -17.86
C GLU A 291 -9.02 -18.04 -18.03
N VAL A 292 -8.07 -17.09 -18.02
CA VAL A 292 -8.37 -15.66 -18.18
C VAL A 292 -9.11 -15.35 -19.48
N ALA A 293 -8.81 -16.10 -20.55
CA ALA A 293 -9.47 -15.95 -21.84
C ALA A 293 -10.96 -16.38 -21.84
N ARG A 294 -11.42 -17.08 -20.80
CA ARG A 294 -12.78 -17.65 -20.68
C ARG A 294 -13.55 -17.04 -19.50
N ALA A 295 -12.87 -16.38 -18.57
CA ALA A 295 -13.49 -15.77 -17.40
C ALA A 295 -14.41 -14.60 -17.81
N ASP A 296 -15.56 -14.46 -17.15
CA ASP A 296 -16.41 -13.29 -17.28
C ASP A 296 -15.86 -12.15 -16.42
N LEU A 297 -15.17 -11.21 -17.07
CA LEU A 297 -14.55 -10.06 -16.43
C LEU A 297 -15.29 -8.74 -16.74
N LEU A 298 -16.51 -8.79 -17.28
CA LEU A 298 -17.28 -7.60 -17.71
C LEU A 298 -17.60 -6.64 -16.54
N SER A 299 -17.71 -7.17 -15.32
CA SER A 299 -17.91 -6.36 -14.11
C SER A 299 -16.66 -5.57 -13.70
N LEU A 300 -15.46 -6.07 -14.04
CA LEU A 300 -14.20 -5.49 -13.62
C LEU A 300 -13.90 -4.21 -14.41
N LYS A 301 -14.11 -3.08 -13.76
CA LYS A 301 -13.92 -1.76 -14.36
C LYS A 301 -12.51 -1.23 -14.16
N LYS A 302 -11.85 -1.63 -13.06
CA LYS A 302 -10.57 -1.05 -12.67
C LYS A 302 -9.66 -2.06 -11.96
N ILE A 303 -8.39 -2.06 -12.33
CA ILE A 303 -7.31 -2.71 -11.58
C ILE A 303 -6.39 -1.62 -11.04
N ALA A 304 -6.31 -1.51 -9.71
CA ALA A 304 -5.30 -0.69 -9.07
C ALA A 304 -4.05 -1.53 -8.80
N TYR A 305 -2.87 -0.92 -8.92
CA TYR A 305 -1.61 -1.62 -8.68
C TYR A 305 -0.54 -0.70 -8.10
N GLY A 306 0.45 -1.29 -7.43
CA GLY A 306 1.55 -0.54 -6.83
C GLY A 306 2.43 -1.42 -5.96
N ALA A 307 3.09 -0.83 -4.97
CA ALA A 307 4.00 -1.44 -4.00
C ALA A 307 5.34 -1.93 -4.58
N SER A 308 5.42 -2.20 -5.88
CA SER A 308 6.66 -2.54 -6.59
C SER A 308 6.64 -2.00 -8.02
N PRO A 309 7.80 -1.90 -8.69
CA PRO A 309 7.85 -1.52 -10.10
C PRO A 309 6.99 -2.42 -10.98
N MET A 310 6.31 -1.83 -11.95
CA MET A 310 5.55 -2.53 -13.00
C MET A 310 6.33 -2.43 -14.32
N PRO A 311 6.82 -3.55 -14.87
CA PRO A 311 7.46 -3.51 -16.19
C PRO A 311 6.46 -3.04 -17.25
N PRO A 312 6.82 -2.08 -18.14
CA PRO A 312 5.92 -1.57 -19.17
C PRO A 312 5.34 -2.65 -20.09
N SER A 313 6.12 -3.68 -20.40
CA SER A 313 5.67 -4.82 -21.22
C SER A 313 4.56 -5.63 -20.53
N VAL A 314 4.72 -5.91 -19.23
CA VAL A 314 3.70 -6.61 -18.44
C VAL A 314 2.43 -5.76 -18.32
N LEU A 315 2.59 -4.45 -18.10
CA LEU A 315 1.44 -3.53 -18.03
C LEU A 315 0.68 -3.48 -19.36
N ALA A 316 1.38 -3.39 -20.50
CA ALA A 316 0.75 -3.38 -21.81
C ALA A 316 -0.05 -4.69 -22.05
N SER A 317 0.53 -5.85 -21.73
CA SER A 317 -0.16 -7.14 -21.82
C SER A 317 -1.38 -7.23 -20.90
N ALA A 318 -1.29 -6.68 -19.69
CA ALA A 318 -2.39 -6.64 -18.74
C ALA A 318 -3.55 -5.75 -19.25
N ILE A 319 -3.24 -4.58 -19.81
CA ILE A 319 -4.25 -3.67 -20.40
C ILE A 319 -5.00 -4.38 -21.53
N GLU A 320 -4.29 -5.08 -22.43
CA GLU A 320 -4.89 -5.84 -23.51
C GLU A 320 -5.78 -6.98 -23.00
N THR A 321 -5.32 -7.69 -21.97
CA THR A 321 -6.00 -8.86 -21.40
C THR A 321 -7.27 -8.49 -20.67
N PHE A 322 -7.18 -7.57 -19.70
CA PHE A 322 -8.32 -7.21 -18.83
C PHE A 322 -9.29 -6.22 -19.46
N ARG A 323 -8.82 -5.38 -20.37
CA ARG A 323 -9.64 -4.35 -21.08
C ARG A 323 -10.44 -3.47 -20.12
N CYS A 324 -9.87 -3.15 -18.96
CA CYS A 324 -10.42 -2.25 -17.96
C CYS A 324 -9.46 -1.09 -17.69
N GLU A 325 -9.85 -0.16 -16.85
CA GLU A 325 -8.98 0.93 -16.39
C GLU A 325 -7.87 0.40 -15.49
N PHE A 326 -6.68 1.03 -15.58
CA PHE A 326 -5.57 0.80 -14.67
C PHE A 326 -5.29 2.06 -13.86
N LEU A 327 -4.95 1.89 -12.58
CA LEU A 327 -4.61 2.96 -11.64
C LEU A 327 -3.35 2.57 -10.89
N GLN A 328 -2.23 3.26 -11.11
CA GLN A 328 -1.00 3.00 -10.36
C GLN A 328 -0.90 3.91 -9.15
N LEU A 329 -0.42 3.35 -8.04
CA LEU A 329 -0.17 4.07 -6.80
C LEU A 329 1.31 3.89 -6.41
N TYR A 330 2.04 4.99 -6.34
CA TYR A 330 3.37 5.00 -5.77
C TYR A 330 3.35 5.65 -4.39
N GLY A 331 3.95 5.01 -3.44
CA GLY A 331 4.09 5.47 -2.08
C GLY A 331 4.60 4.39 -1.15
N MET A 332 4.51 4.65 0.13
CA MET A 332 4.97 3.76 1.19
C MET A 332 3.99 3.81 2.37
N THR A 333 4.19 2.94 3.35
CA THR A 333 3.34 2.91 4.54
C THR A 333 3.25 4.28 5.22
N GLU A 334 4.36 5.00 5.22
CA GLU A 334 4.52 6.31 5.84
C GLU A 334 3.74 7.43 5.12
N THR A 335 3.48 7.30 3.81
CA THR A 335 2.90 8.38 2.99
C THR A 335 1.51 8.08 2.43
N SER A 336 1.11 6.79 2.33
CA SER A 336 0.07 6.36 1.39
C SER A 336 0.49 6.59 -0.07
N ALA A 337 -0.42 6.84 -0.99
CA ALA A 337 -0.10 7.17 -2.37
C ALA A 337 0.42 8.60 -2.48
N ALA A 338 1.75 8.76 -2.62
CA ALA A 338 2.37 10.05 -2.86
C ALA A 338 2.12 10.54 -4.30
N THR A 339 2.23 9.62 -5.28
CA THR A 339 1.86 9.91 -6.68
C THR A 339 0.95 8.84 -7.23
N VAL A 340 0.19 9.21 -8.28
CA VAL A 340 -0.82 8.36 -8.92
C VAL A 340 -0.74 8.51 -10.43
N LEU A 341 -0.55 7.40 -11.15
CA LEU A 341 -0.75 7.36 -12.59
C LEU A 341 -2.20 6.98 -12.85
N ARG A 342 -2.97 7.96 -13.33
CA ARG A 342 -4.42 7.84 -13.51
C ARG A 342 -4.77 7.07 -14.78
N PRO A 343 -6.01 6.55 -14.90
CA PRO A 343 -6.41 5.69 -16.02
C PRO A 343 -6.17 6.29 -17.41
N GLU A 344 -6.39 7.57 -17.59
CA GLU A 344 -6.20 8.27 -18.87
C GLU A 344 -4.76 8.28 -19.39
N HIS A 345 -3.79 7.95 -18.52
CA HIS A 345 -2.37 7.90 -18.85
C HIS A 345 -1.85 6.48 -19.12
N HIS A 346 -2.71 5.46 -19.01
CA HIS A 346 -2.39 4.07 -19.31
C HIS A 346 -2.66 3.70 -20.77
N ASN A 347 -2.07 4.46 -21.70
CA ASN A 347 -2.24 4.22 -23.14
C ASN A 347 -0.91 3.82 -23.78
N PRO A 348 -0.69 2.50 -24.04
CA PRO A 348 0.56 2.00 -24.60
C PRO A 348 0.83 2.46 -26.05
N GLU A 349 -0.19 2.88 -26.80
CA GLU A 349 -0.04 3.36 -28.18
C GLU A 349 0.28 4.87 -28.24
N ALA A 350 -0.45 5.68 -27.45
CA ALA A 350 -0.32 7.13 -27.49
C ALA A 350 0.78 7.68 -26.57
N ARG A 351 1.00 7.05 -25.40
CA ARG A 351 1.95 7.50 -24.38
C ARG A 351 2.68 6.30 -23.75
N PRO A 352 3.44 5.52 -24.54
CA PRO A 352 4.22 4.39 -24.01
C PRO A 352 5.25 4.81 -22.95
N ASP A 353 5.73 6.04 -23.01
CA ASP A 353 6.65 6.66 -22.06
C ASP A 353 6.06 6.71 -20.63
N LEU A 354 4.76 6.97 -20.50
CA LEU A 354 4.09 7.09 -19.20
C LEU A 354 3.87 5.74 -18.51
N LEU A 355 3.96 4.62 -19.21
CA LEU A 355 3.85 3.30 -18.58
C LEU A 355 4.99 3.00 -17.58
N ALA A 356 6.11 3.71 -17.67
CA ALA A 356 7.21 3.65 -16.71
C ALA A 356 7.10 4.72 -15.60
N SER A 357 6.16 5.66 -15.71
CA SER A 357 5.97 6.72 -14.72
C SER A 357 5.28 6.22 -13.47
N ALA A 358 5.59 6.83 -12.33
CA ALA A 358 4.83 6.70 -11.09
C ALA A 358 3.62 7.66 -11.01
N GLY A 359 3.36 8.43 -12.07
CA GLY A 359 2.25 9.37 -12.17
C GLY A 359 2.56 10.77 -11.63
N GLN A 360 1.51 11.51 -11.38
CA GLN A 360 1.54 12.87 -10.84
C GLN A 360 1.18 12.87 -9.35
N ALA A 361 1.41 13.98 -8.64
CA ALA A 361 1.07 14.11 -7.23
C ALA A 361 -0.36 13.66 -6.94
N GLY A 362 -0.53 12.83 -5.92
CA GLY A 362 -1.82 12.31 -5.46
C GLY A 362 -2.65 13.40 -4.79
N VAL A 363 -3.95 13.15 -4.65
CA VAL A 363 -4.87 14.09 -3.99
C VAL A 363 -4.43 14.34 -2.55
N GLY A 364 -4.25 15.64 -2.21
CA GLY A 364 -3.82 16.07 -0.88
C GLY A 364 -2.33 15.89 -0.59
N MET A 365 -1.52 15.57 -1.61
CA MET A 365 -0.06 15.45 -1.50
C MET A 365 0.66 16.55 -2.26
N GLU A 366 1.73 17.05 -1.69
CA GLU A 366 2.75 17.83 -2.38
C GLU A 366 4.01 16.95 -2.50
N VAL A 367 4.59 16.89 -3.70
CA VAL A 367 5.74 16.03 -4.00
C VAL A 367 6.83 16.89 -4.66
N ARG A 368 8.07 16.67 -4.28
CA ARG A 368 9.25 17.35 -4.85
C ARG A 368 10.37 16.36 -5.08
N VAL A 369 11.31 16.78 -5.91
CA VAL A 369 12.60 16.10 -6.11
C VAL A 369 13.69 17.04 -5.58
N VAL A 370 14.50 16.57 -4.63
CA VAL A 370 15.49 17.41 -3.93
C VAL A 370 16.89 16.79 -3.98
N ASP A 371 17.90 17.67 -3.86
CA ASP A 371 19.30 17.28 -3.66
C ASP A 371 19.60 16.89 -2.19
N ASP A 372 20.87 16.60 -1.88
CA ASP A 372 21.30 16.24 -0.52
C ASP A 372 21.18 17.39 0.50
N ASP A 373 21.07 18.63 0.04
CA ASP A 373 20.87 19.84 0.86
C ASP A 373 19.38 20.24 0.96
N ASP A 374 18.44 19.40 0.51
CA ASP A 374 16.99 19.62 0.45
C ASP A 374 16.55 20.77 -0.47
N HIS A 375 17.38 21.17 -1.42
CA HIS A 375 16.98 22.10 -2.46
C HIS A 375 16.30 21.37 -3.61
N GLU A 376 15.22 21.95 -4.13
CA GLU A 376 14.52 21.40 -5.29
C GLU A 376 15.44 21.43 -6.52
N VAL A 377 15.59 20.28 -7.20
CA VAL A 377 16.40 20.15 -8.40
C VAL A 377 15.65 20.62 -9.65
N PRO A 378 16.34 21.01 -10.73
CA PRO A 378 15.69 21.31 -12.02
C PRO A 378 14.87 20.14 -12.54
N LEU A 379 13.81 20.44 -13.33
CA LEU A 379 12.99 19.41 -13.98
C LEU A 379 13.85 18.51 -14.87
N GLY A 380 13.67 17.21 -14.73
CA GLY A 380 14.44 16.19 -15.42
C GLY A 380 15.70 15.73 -14.71
N ASP A 381 16.19 16.48 -13.72
CA ASP A 381 17.34 16.08 -12.91
C ASP A 381 16.92 15.08 -11.83
N VAL A 382 17.78 14.11 -11.54
CA VAL A 382 17.54 13.08 -10.54
C VAL A 382 17.91 13.57 -9.16
N GLY A 383 16.98 13.40 -8.19
CA GLY A 383 17.18 13.67 -6.78
C GLY A 383 16.34 12.74 -5.92
N GLU A 384 16.32 12.96 -4.61
CA GLU A 384 15.44 12.22 -3.69
C GLU A 384 14.00 12.74 -3.82
N ILE A 385 13.04 11.81 -3.92
CA ILE A 385 11.62 12.16 -3.88
C ILE A 385 11.21 12.38 -2.44
N VAL A 386 10.70 13.58 -2.15
CA VAL A 386 10.14 13.95 -0.86
C VAL A 386 8.68 14.34 -1.01
N CYS A 387 7.88 14.09 0.00
CA CYS A 387 6.47 14.47 -0.06
C CYS A 387 5.93 14.95 1.29
N CYS A 388 4.88 15.75 1.26
CA CYS A 388 4.13 16.15 2.45
C CYS A 388 2.63 16.16 2.16
N GLY A 389 1.82 16.11 3.23
CA GLY A 389 0.36 16.10 3.16
C GLY A 389 -0.24 15.51 4.42
N GLU A 390 -1.55 15.66 4.59
CA GLU A 390 -2.25 15.15 5.78
C GLU A 390 -2.26 13.60 5.85
N ALA A 391 -2.04 12.92 4.72
CA ALA A 391 -1.96 11.47 4.63
C ALA A 391 -0.64 10.89 5.20
N VAL A 392 0.38 11.72 5.42
CA VAL A 392 1.69 11.30 5.94
C VAL A 392 1.56 10.84 7.39
N MET A 393 2.33 9.83 7.78
CA MET A 393 2.41 9.35 9.16
C MET A 393 2.77 10.47 10.13
N ARG A 394 2.32 10.35 11.38
CA ARG A 394 2.71 11.29 12.44
C ARG A 394 4.18 11.12 12.85
N ALA A 395 4.63 9.88 13.02
CA ALA A 395 5.99 9.55 13.49
C ALA A 395 6.22 8.03 13.39
N TYR A 396 7.42 7.58 13.65
CA TYR A 396 7.68 6.19 14.04
C TYR A 396 7.46 5.99 15.54
N TRP A 397 6.75 4.94 15.92
CA TRP A 397 6.44 4.59 17.31
C TRP A 397 7.71 4.43 18.14
N GLY A 398 7.78 5.12 19.29
CA GLY A 398 8.91 5.05 20.20
C GLY A 398 10.28 5.46 19.64
N ASN A 399 10.37 6.00 18.41
CA ASN A 399 11.64 6.26 17.74
C ASN A 399 11.73 7.70 17.22
N ALA A 400 12.10 8.62 18.11
CA ALA A 400 12.20 10.04 17.81
C ALA A 400 13.28 10.36 16.77
N ASP A 401 14.43 9.69 16.84
CA ASP A 401 15.56 9.93 15.92
C ASP A 401 15.18 9.53 14.50
N ALA A 402 14.60 8.33 14.31
CA ALA A 402 14.13 7.90 13.01
C ALA A 402 12.98 8.80 12.47
N SER A 403 12.11 9.28 13.35
CA SER A 403 11.02 10.19 12.98
C SER A 403 11.57 11.53 12.49
N THR A 404 12.53 12.10 13.23
CA THR A 404 13.18 13.38 12.86
C THR A 404 13.93 13.25 11.54
N ALA A 405 14.64 12.15 11.33
CA ALA A 405 15.36 11.92 10.08
C ALA A 405 14.41 11.74 8.88
N ALA A 406 13.30 11.00 9.07
CA ALA A 406 12.35 10.73 7.99
C ALA A 406 11.46 11.93 7.65
N LEU A 407 11.11 12.77 8.64
CA LEU A 407 10.20 13.92 8.50
C LEU A 407 10.96 15.27 8.54
N LYS A 408 12.18 15.28 8.00
CA LYS A 408 13.08 16.45 8.00
C LYS A 408 12.42 17.63 7.32
N GLY A 409 12.46 18.80 7.96
CA GLY A 409 11.88 20.03 7.41
C GLY A 409 10.35 20.00 7.17
N GLY A 410 9.63 19.00 7.71
CA GLY A 410 8.19 18.80 7.47
C GLY A 410 7.89 17.99 6.20
N TRP A 411 8.92 17.46 5.54
CA TRP A 411 8.83 16.61 4.36
C TRP A 411 9.20 15.17 4.72
N MET A 412 8.42 14.23 4.23
CA MET A 412 8.76 12.81 4.32
C MET A 412 9.79 12.48 3.24
N HIS A 413 10.99 12.10 3.68
CA HIS A 413 12.07 11.59 2.84
C HIS A 413 11.80 10.13 2.52
N THR A 414 11.51 9.83 1.26
CA THR A 414 11.11 8.47 0.85
C THR A 414 12.28 7.50 0.76
N GLY A 415 13.49 8.03 0.57
CA GLY A 415 14.67 7.25 0.23
C GLY A 415 14.65 6.71 -1.20
N ASP A 416 13.66 7.08 -2.01
CA ASP A 416 13.56 6.73 -3.42
C ASP A 416 14.10 7.88 -4.28
N MET A 417 14.95 7.56 -5.24
CA MET A 417 15.51 8.50 -6.21
C MET A 417 14.64 8.54 -7.46
N GLY A 418 14.52 9.73 -8.07
CA GLY A 418 13.71 9.89 -9.26
C GLY A 418 13.81 11.29 -9.83
N TYR A 419 13.05 11.56 -10.85
CA TYR A 419 12.95 12.90 -11.46
C TYR A 419 11.49 13.23 -11.79
N CYS A 420 11.21 14.50 -11.98
CA CYS A 420 9.91 15.00 -12.44
C CYS A 420 10.11 15.62 -13.83
N ASP A 421 9.23 15.28 -14.77
CA ASP A 421 9.25 15.88 -16.10
C ASP A 421 8.50 17.23 -16.17
N SER A 422 8.50 17.86 -17.34
CA SER A 422 7.83 19.14 -17.56
C SER A 422 6.30 19.09 -17.52
N GLU A 423 5.70 17.90 -17.56
CA GLU A 423 4.26 17.67 -17.45
C GLU A 423 3.84 17.31 -16.02
N GLY A 424 4.81 17.22 -15.08
CA GLY A 424 4.56 16.88 -13.67
C GLY A 424 4.47 15.40 -13.39
N PHE A 425 4.95 14.53 -14.29
CA PHE A 425 5.05 13.10 -14.05
C PHE A 425 6.37 12.75 -13.36
N TYR A 426 6.27 11.92 -12.33
CA TYR A 426 7.40 11.42 -11.58
C TYR A 426 7.84 10.06 -12.10
N PHE A 427 9.15 9.88 -12.22
CA PHE A 427 9.79 8.63 -12.65
C PHE A 427 10.73 8.17 -11.55
N ILE A 428 10.47 7.00 -10.99
CA ILE A 428 11.30 6.41 -9.95
C ILE A 428 12.45 5.67 -10.61
N THR A 429 13.67 6.10 -10.33
CA THR A 429 14.88 5.45 -10.87
C THR A 429 15.32 4.27 -10.03
N ASP A 430 15.42 4.44 -8.70
CA ASP A 430 15.69 3.35 -7.73
C ASP A 430 15.63 3.88 -6.28
N ARG A 431 15.99 3.01 -5.33
CA ARG A 431 16.26 3.43 -3.96
C ARG A 431 17.67 3.95 -3.81
N LYS A 432 17.85 5.05 -3.07
CA LYS A 432 19.16 5.65 -2.77
C LYS A 432 20.16 4.61 -2.28
N LYS A 433 19.74 3.70 -1.42
CA LYS A 433 20.55 2.60 -0.86
C LYS A 433 20.82 1.44 -1.82
N ASP A 434 20.04 1.29 -2.88
CA ASP A 434 20.14 0.19 -3.84
C ASP A 434 20.95 0.59 -5.09
N MET A 435 21.18 1.89 -5.30
CA MET A 435 22.02 2.43 -6.34
C MET A 435 23.41 1.78 -6.33
N ILE A 436 23.91 1.42 -7.49
CA ILE A 436 25.21 0.78 -7.69
C ILE A 436 26.21 1.86 -8.12
N VAL A 437 27.29 2.00 -7.36
CA VAL A 437 28.37 2.92 -7.72
C VAL A 437 29.51 2.14 -8.36
N SER A 438 29.56 2.12 -9.69
CA SER A 438 30.54 1.35 -10.46
C SER A 438 31.49 2.26 -11.21
N GLY A 439 32.76 2.29 -10.78
CA GLY A 439 33.78 3.13 -11.44
C GLY A 439 33.50 4.62 -11.38
N GLY A 440 32.73 5.08 -10.41
CA GLY A 440 32.34 6.49 -10.24
C GLY A 440 31.03 6.85 -10.95
N GLU A 441 30.40 5.91 -11.65
CA GLU A 441 29.10 6.09 -12.30
C GLU A 441 27.99 5.53 -11.44
N ASN A 442 26.90 6.30 -11.31
CA ASN A 442 25.69 5.85 -10.64
C ASN A 442 24.83 5.03 -11.60
N ILE A 443 24.58 3.77 -11.22
CA ILE A 443 23.76 2.86 -12.00
C ILE A 443 22.55 2.49 -11.18
N TYR A 444 21.38 2.73 -11.75
CA TYR A 444 20.10 2.42 -11.11
C TYR A 444 19.68 1.00 -11.52
N PRO A 445 19.61 0.05 -10.56
CA PRO A 445 19.22 -1.34 -10.83
C PRO A 445 17.93 -1.48 -11.63
N ARG A 446 16.94 -0.63 -11.39
CA ARG A 446 15.66 -0.69 -12.09
C ARG A 446 15.79 -0.49 -13.60
N GLU A 447 16.60 0.45 -14.05
CA GLU A 447 16.83 0.68 -15.49
C GLU A 447 17.39 -0.57 -16.17
N VAL A 448 18.24 -1.30 -15.47
CA VAL A 448 18.81 -2.56 -15.97
C VAL A 448 17.77 -3.68 -15.93
N GLU A 449 16.98 -3.75 -14.87
CA GLU A 449 15.88 -4.71 -14.72
C GLU A 449 14.81 -4.52 -15.81
N ASP A 450 14.38 -3.28 -16.05
CA ASP A 450 13.38 -2.96 -17.08
C ASP A 450 13.87 -3.39 -18.48
N ALA A 451 15.14 -3.14 -18.80
CA ALA A 451 15.74 -3.60 -20.06
C ALA A 451 15.80 -5.14 -20.16
N LEU A 452 16.09 -5.84 -19.05
CA LEU A 452 16.11 -7.30 -19.02
C LEU A 452 14.72 -7.91 -19.14
N PHE A 453 13.68 -7.28 -18.60
CA PHE A 453 12.28 -7.72 -18.73
C PHE A 453 11.73 -7.67 -20.17
N GLU A 454 12.40 -6.98 -21.10
CA GLU A 454 12.04 -7.05 -22.52
C GLU A 454 12.42 -8.39 -23.17
N HIS A 455 13.21 -9.22 -22.50
CA HIS A 455 13.55 -10.55 -22.97
C HIS A 455 12.42 -11.54 -22.70
N ALA A 456 11.87 -12.16 -23.75
CA ALA A 456 10.67 -12.99 -23.69
C ALA A 456 10.75 -14.21 -22.75
N ASP A 457 11.95 -14.70 -22.45
CA ASP A 457 12.17 -15.88 -21.62
C ASP A 457 12.56 -15.53 -20.17
N ILE A 458 12.55 -14.23 -19.77
CA ILE A 458 12.79 -13.77 -18.40
C ILE A 458 11.47 -13.52 -17.69
N LEU A 459 11.18 -14.31 -16.65
CA LEU A 459 10.02 -14.16 -15.78
C LEU A 459 10.27 -13.10 -14.70
N GLU A 460 11.46 -13.13 -14.06
CA GLU A 460 11.84 -12.18 -13.02
C GLU A 460 13.30 -11.77 -13.15
N ALA A 461 13.58 -10.52 -12.79
CA ALA A 461 14.93 -9.98 -12.75
C ALA A 461 15.15 -9.20 -11.47
N ALA A 462 16.32 -9.37 -10.85
CA ALA A 462 16.82 -8.54 -9.77
C ALA A 462 18.26 -8.14 -10.07
N VAL A 463 18.56 -6.85 -10.00
CA VAL A 463 19.90 -6.32 -10.24
C VAL A 463 20.45 -5.73 -8.96
N ILE A 464 21.69 -6.10 -8.62
CA ILE A 464 22.39 -5.67 -7.41
C ILE A 464 23.83 -5.29 -7.72
N GLY A 465 24.42 -4.44 -6.87
CA GLY A 465 25.86 -4.22 -6.85
C GLY A 465 26.55 -5.32 -6.03
N ILE A 466 27.57 -5.93 -6.60
CA ILE A 466 28.46 -6.86 -5.89
C ILE A 466 29.89 -6.32 -5.87
N PRO A 467 30.74 -6.73 -4.89
CA PRO A 467 32.10 -6.23 -4.79
C PRO A 467 32.92 -6.44 -6.06
N SER A 468 33.71 -5.44 -6.43
CA SER A 468 34.64 -5.50 -7.56
C SER A 468 35.93 -4.75 -7.24
N GLU A 469 37.08 -5.45 -7.27
CA GLU A 469 38.39 -4.83 -7.07
C GLU A 469 38.68 -3.70 -8.06
N LYS A 470 38.13 -3.78 -9.26
CA LYS A 470 38.36 -2.83 -10.34
C LYS A 470 37.46 -1.61 -10.28
N TRP A 471 36.18 -1.81 -9.90
CA TRP A 471 35.13 -0.81 -10.06
C TRP A 471 34.51 -0.34 -8.73
N GLY A 472 34.93 -0.91 -7.59
CA GLY A 472 34.27 -0.78 -6.30
C GLY A 472 33.05 -1.69 -6.21
N GLU A 473 32.03 -1.39 -7.00
CA GLU A 473 30.89 -2.27 -7.25
C GLU A 473 30.80 -2.63 -8.74
N GLN A 474 30.24 -3.79 -9.04
CA GLN A 474 29.85 -4.15 -10.41
C GLN A 474 28.40 -4.61 -10.46
N VAL A 475 27.77 -4.36 -11.60
CA VAL A 475 26.38 -4.76 -11.85
C VAL A 475 26.28 -6.27 -11.99
N HIS A 476 25.43 -6.89 -11.20
CA HIS A 476 25.13 -8.32 -11.22
C HIS A 476 23.61 -8.52 -11.35
N ALA A 477 23.19 -9.34 -12.32
CA ALA A 477 21.79 -9.67 -12.55
C ALA A 477 21.50 -11.09 -12.06
N ILE A 478 20.40 -11.26 -11.32
CA ILE A 478 19.86 -12.55 -10.87
C ILE A 478 18.50 -12.71 -11.55
N LEU A 479 18.34 -13.76 -12.34
CA LEU A 479 17.20 -13.93 -13.24
C LEU A 479 16.46 -15.23 -12.95
N VAL A 480 15.14 -15.20 -13.12
CA VAL A 480 14.28 -16.38 -13.12
C VAL A 480 13.76 -16.57 -14.55
N ALA A 481 13.95 -17.76 -15.10
CA ALA A 481 13.46 -18.09 -16.42
C ALA A 481 11.94 -18.33 -16.42
N GLU A 482 11.29 -18.05 -17.54
CA GLU A 482 9.92 -18.48 -17.80
C GLU A 482 9.79 -20.01 -17.75
N ASN A 483 8.59 -20.49 -17.37
CA ASN A 483 8.32 -21.91 -17.21
C ASN A 483 8.65 -22.72 -18.46
N GLY A 484 9.56 -23.69 -18.30
CA GLY A 484 10.00 -24.58 -19.39
C GLY A 484 11.03 -23.96 -20.34
N LYS A 485 11.58 -22.78 -19.97
CA LYS A 485 12.65 -22.09 -20.72
C LYS A 485 13.99 -22.25 -20.02
N GLU A 486 15.05 -22.17 -20.79
CA GLU A 486 16.44 -22.10 -20.31
C GLU A 486 17.02 -20.77 -20.76
N LEU A 487 17.69 -20.06 -19.84
CA LEU A 487 18.41 -18.82 -20.14
C LEU A 487 19.90 -19.09 -20.24
N ASP A 488 20.51 -18.65 -21.34
CA ASP A 488 21.96 -18.59 -21.46
C ASP A 488 22.47 -17.21 -20.99
N PRO A 489 23.34 -17.15 -19.96
CA PRO A 489 23.87 -15.88 -19.47
C PRO A 489 24.59 -15.06 -20.54
N GLY A 490 25.21 -15.68 -21.52
CA GLY A 490 25.92 -14.99 -22.61
C GLY A 490 24.97 -14.33 -23.61
N GLU A 491 23.85 -15.00 -23.93
CA GLU A 491 22.77 -14.42 -24.74
C GLU A 491 22.09 -13.25 -24.03
N VAL A 492 21.79 -13.38 -22.73
CA VAL A 492 21.22 -12.30 -21.92
C VAL A 492 22.15 -11.08 -21.87
N LEU A 493 23.46 -11.29 -21.69
CA LEU A 493 24.43 -10.18 -21.70
C LEU A 493 24.52 -9.50 -23.08
N THR A 494 24.37 -10.27 -24.16
CA THR A 494 24.33 -9.73 -25.51
C THR A 494 23.07 -8.89 -25.73
N PHE A 495 21.93 -9.43 -25.33
CA PHE A 495 20.65 -8.73 -25.35
C PHE A 495 20.69 -7.40 -24.57
N ALA A 496 21.28 -7.41 -23.37
CA ALA A 496 21.43 -6.21 -22.54
C ALA A 496 22.36 -5.15 -23.18
N ARG A 497 23.43 -5.59 -23.89
CA ARG A 497 24.34 -4.65 -24.58
C ARG A 497 23.71 -3.89 -25.73
N GLU A 498 22.67 -4.44 -26.33
CA GLU A 498 21.94 -3.76 -27.41
C GLU A 498 21.01 -2.65 -26.89
N ARG A 499 20.72 -2.65 -25.59
CA ARG A 499 19.71 -1.78 -24.95
C ARG A 499 20.27 -0.81 -23.92
N LEU A 500 21.41 -1.13 -23.32
CA LEU A 500 21.99 -0.38 -22.22
C LEU A 500 23.36 0.22 -22.59
N ALA A 501 23.66 1.37 -22.03
CA ALA A 501 25.02 1.91 -22.07
C ALA A 501 26.02 0.91 -21.46
N GLY A 502 27.22 0.79 -22.03
CA GLY A 502 28.18 -0.27 -21.70
C GLY A 502 28.56 -0.38 -20.20
N TYR A 503 28.51 0.73 -19.45
CA TYR A 503 28.78 0.73 -18.01
C TYR A 503 27.61 0.16 -17.19
N LYS A 504 26.37 0.26 -17.68
CA LYS A 504 25.15 -0.28 -17.06
C LYS A 504 24.95 -1.78 -17.31
N VAL A 505 25.55 -2.32 -18.36
CA VAL A 505 25.42 -3.75 -18.69
C VAL A 505 25.94 -4.61 -17.55
N PRO A 506 25.17 -5.61 -17.08
CA PRO A 506 25.63 -6.54 -16.06
C PRO A 506 26.99 -7.16 -16.42
N LYS A 507 27.85 -7.30 -15.44
CA LYS A 507 29.16 -7.95 -15.62
C LYS A 507 29.06 -9.46 -15.36
N SER A 508 28.01 -9.88 -14.68
CA SER A 508 27.69 -11.28 -14.41
C SER A 508 26.18 -11.49 -14.31
N VAL A 509 25.76 -12.71 -14.66
CA VAL A 509 24.35 -13.15 -14.60
C VAL A 509 24.31 -14.47 -13.85
N GLU A 510 23.36 -14.59 -12.93
CA GLU A 510 23.00 -15.82 -12.22
C GLU A 510 21.57 -16.20 -12.58
N ILE A 511 21.32 -17.48 -12.84
CA ILE A 511 19.99 -18.03 -13.05
C ILE A 511 19.53 -18.70 -11.77
N SER A 512 18.42 -18.23 -11.21
CA SER A 512 17.85 -18.70 -9.95
C SER A 512 16.48 -19.35 -10.16
N PRO A 513 16.10 -20.35 -9.35
CA PRO A 513 14.75 -20.92 -9.41
C PRO A 513 13.67 -19.97 -8.89
N GLY A 514 14.04 -18.88 -8.21
CA GLY A 514 13.16 -17.86 -7.66
C GLY A 514 13.93 -16.77 -6.93
N LEU A 515 13.29 -15.60 -6.73
CA LEU A 515 13.85 -14.48 -5.98
C LEU A 515 13.23 -14.40 -4.56
N PRO A 516 14.01 -14.05 -3.52
CA PRO A 516 13.47 -13.81 -2.18
C PRO A 516 12.55 -12.60 -2.21
N LYS A 517 11.35 -12.73 -1.63
CA LYS A 517 10.32 -11.69 -1.63
C LYS A 517 9.75 -11.48 -0.24
N ASN A 518 9.39 -10.26 0.06
CA ASN A 518 8.61 -9.95 1.25
C ASN A 518 7.12 -10.35 1.07
N ALA A 519 6.33 -10.14 2.13
CA ALA A 519 4.91 -10.45 2.16
C ALA A 519 4.05 -9.75 1.09
N THR A 520 4.53 -8.63 0.54
CA THR A 520 3.86 -7.89 -0.52
C THR A 520 4.36 -8.25 -1.93
N GLY A 521 5.20 -9.29 -2.05
CA GLY A 521 5.76 -9.73 -3.34
C GLY A 521 6.97 -8.92 -3.82
N LYS A 522 7.47 -7.97 -3.01
CA LYS A 522 8.65 -7.17 -3.35
C LYS A 522 9.94 -7.96 -3.14
N VAL A 523 10.83 -7.95 -4.13
CA VAL A 523 12.13 -8.61 -4.06
C VAL A 523 13.00 -8.00 -2.94
N LEU A 524 13.60 -8.85 -2.13
CA LEU A 524 14.48 -8.51 -1.02
C LEU A 524 15.94 -8.42 -1.47
N LYS A 525 16.28 -7.34 -2.20
CA LYS A 525 17.65 -7.12 -2.71
C LYS A 525 18.73 -7.15 -1.61
N THR A 526 18.36 -6.82 -0.37
CA THR A 526 19.27 -6.90 0.77
C THR A 526 19.72 -8.33 1.05
N GLU A 527 18.80 -9.31 0.99
CA GLU A 527 19.13 -10.73 1.17
C GLU A 527 20.02 -11.24 0.02
N LEU A 528 19.70 -10.85 -1.22
CA LEU A 528 20.52 -11.18 -2.38
C LEU A 528 21.94 -10.63 -2.22
N ARG A 529 22.09 -9.38 -1.81
CA ARG A 529 23.40 -8.77 -1.59
C ARG A 529 24.21 -9.43 -0.49
N GLN A 530 23.59 -9.86 0.61
CA GLN A 530 24.29 -10.51 1.72
C GLN A 530 25.13 -11.72 1.29
N LEU A 531 24.71 -12.44 0.26
CA LEU A 531 25.45 -13.59 -0.29
C LEU A 531 26.83 -13.21 -0.84
N TYR A 532 26.99 -11.97 -1.34
CA TYR A 532 28.21 -11.50 -2.01
C TYR A 532 29.06 -10.57 -1.15
N TRP A 533 28.49 -10.00 -0.07
CA TRP A 533 29.14 -9.00 0.79
C TRP A 533 29.62 -9.55 2.14
N GLN A 534 29.62 -10.87 2.35
CA GLN A 534 29.94 -11.49 3.65
C GLN A 534 31.31 -11.11 4.20
N ASP A 535 32.29 -10.80 3.34
CA ASP A 535 33.67 -10.46 3.71
C ASP A 535 34.06 -9.01 3.33
N HIS A 536 33.12 -8.16 2.97
CA HIS A 536 33.37 -6.82 2.49
C HIS A 536 32.41 -5.79 3.10
N ASP A 537 32.94 -4.63 3.49
CA ASP A 537 32.11 -3.49 3.88
C ASP A 537 31.67 -2.71 2.63
N ARG A 538 30.37 -2.46 2.51
CA ARG A 538 29.82 -1.63 1.44
C ARG A 538 30.02 -0.15 1.78
N SER A 539 30.70 0.60 0.92
CA SER A 539 31.04 2.02 1.14
C SER A 539 29.93 3.01 0.78
N VAL A 540 28.76 2.53 0.29
CA VAL A 540 27.60 3.37 -0.02
C VAL A 540 26.68 3.44 1.20
N SER A 541 26.65 4.58 1.87
CA SER A 541 25.76 4.90 3.01
C SER A 541 24.47 5.54 2.54
#